data_96a4f418310c72b4da7ab847ce496d85
#
_entry.id   96a4f418310c72b4da7ab847ce496d85
#
_cell.length_a   1.000
_cell.length_b   1.000
_cell.length_c   1.000
_cell.angle_alpha   90.00
_cell.angle_beta   90.00
_cell.angle_gamma   90.00
#
_symmetry.space_group_name_H-M   'P 1'
#
loop_
_entity.id
_entity.type
_entity.pdbx_description
1 polymer ?
#
loop_
_entity_poly.entity_id
_entity_poly.type
_entity_poly.pdbx_seq_one_letter_code
_entity_poly.pdbx_strand_id
1 'polypeptide(L)'
;MKTKIGLFILTVLPILTGIAETKASIGHFLLDNWPSHAMFHMFMGLGGLLATYGLILFLAWGPLKRGERWAWYAIGFAASMVHGGQLISDVITDGGLRNQEAIVASGSVLIGAIVGILLLYSIGLALTWSHTNK
;
A
#
# COMPACT_ATOMS: atom_id res chain seq x y z
N MET A 1 -9.13 -23.86 -1.37
CA MET A 1 -8.84 -23.18 -0.09
C MET A 1 -7.77 -22.08 -0.25
N LYS A 2 -6.59 -22.40 -0.82
CA LYS A 2 -5.47 -21.42 -1.00
C LYS A 2 -5.90 -20.11 -1.68
N THR A 3 -6.61 -20.18 -2.81
CA THR A 3 -7.09 -18.99 -3.55
C THR A 3 -7.99 -18.09 -2.71
N LYS A 4 -8.89 -18.65 -1.89
CA LYS A 4 -9.76 -17.87 -1.00
C LYS A 4 -8.95 -17.11 0.05
N ILE A 5 -7.91 -17.74 0.62
CA ILE A 5 -6.99 -17.10 1.57
C ILE A 5 -6.20 -15.99 0.86
N GLY A 6 -5.68 -16.26 -0.34
CA GLY A 6 -4.96 -15.25 -1.13
C GLY A 6 -5.85 -14.03 -1.43
N LEU A 7 -7.07 -14.22 -1.92
CA LEU A 7 -8.03 -13.13 -2.16
C LEU A 7 -8.37 -12.39 -0.87
N PHE A 8 -8.53 -13.08 0.26
CA PHE A 8 -8.76 -12.44 1.55
C PHE A 8 -7.59 -11.50 1.93
N ILE A 9 -6.35 -11.99 1.81
CA ILE A 9 -5.15 -11.17 2.08
C ILE A 9 -5.14 -9.94 1.17
N LEU A 10 -5.33 -10.12 -0.16
CA LEU A 10 -5.36 -9.04 -1.15
C LEU A 10 -6.55 -8.07 -0.97
N THR A 11 -7.54 -8.42 -0.15
CA THR A 11 -8.65 -7.55 0.23
C THR A 11 -8.35 -6.77 1.50
N VAL A 12 -7.87 -7.47 2.52
CA VAL A 12 -7.66 -6.86 3.85
C VAL A 12 -6.50 -5.85 3.84
N LEU A 13 -5.41 -6.17 3.12
CA LEU A 13 -4.24 -5.30 3.09
C LEU A 13 -4.54 -3.89 2.57
N PRO A 14 -5.11 -3.69 1.36
CA PRO A 14 -5.37 -2.33 0.86
C PRO A 14 -6.39 -1.57 1.73
N ILE A 15 -7.31 -2.25 2.40
CA ILE A 15 -8.25 -1.61 3.33
C ILE A 15 -7.50 -1.11 4.56
N LEU A 16 -6.73 -1.96 5.22
CA LEU A 16 -6.00 -1.59 6.44
C LEU A 16 -4.94 -0.53 6.18
N THR A 17 -4.18 -0.68 5.08
CA THR A 17 -3.17 0.32 4.70
C THR A 17 -3.82 1.64 4.31
N GLY A 18 -4.93 1.63 3.58
CA GLY A 18 -5.68 2.84 3.25
C GLY A 18 -6.18 3.60 4.49
N ILE A 19 -6.69 2.89 5.49
CA ILE A 19 -7.09 3.48 6.77
C ILE A 19 -5.88 4.07 7.51
N ALA A 20 -4.76 3.34 7.57
CA ALA A 20 -3.55 3.79 8.26
C ALA A 20 -2.96 5.04 7.60
N GLU A 21 -2.84 5.07 6.27
CA GLU A 21 -2.34 6.21 5.50
C GLU A 21 -3.25 7.42 5.63
N THR A 22 -4.56 7.23 5.60
CA THR A 22 -5.53 8.32 5.82
C THR A 22 -5.36 8.90 7.20
N LYS A 23 -5.24 8.06 8.24
CA LYS A 23 -5.03 8.52 9.62
C LYS A 23 -3.71 9.28 9.78
N ALA A 24 -2.62 8.78 9.19
CA ALA A 24 -1.33 9.45 9.21
C ALA A 24 -1.40 10.81 8.50
N SER A 25 -2.03 10.87 7.33
CA SER A 25 -2.21 12.11 6.57
C SER A 25 -3.03 13.15 7.31
N ILE A 26 -4.12 12.74 7.99
CA ILE A 26 -4.90 13.64 8.85
C ILE A 26 -4.06 14.15 10.02
N GLY A 27 -3.23 13.29 10.63
CA GLY A 27 -2.30 13.68 11.69
C GLY A 27 -1.35 14.79 11.24
N HIS A 28 -0.78 14.68 10.05
CA HIS A 28 0.07 15.72 9.46
C HIS A 28 -0.71 17.03 9.16
N PHE A 29 -1.94 16.91 8.67
CA PHE A 29 -2.79 18.06 8.38
C PHE A 29 -3.08 18.94 9.61
N LEU A 30 -3.15 18.32 10.78
CA LEU A 30 -3.40 19.02 12.05
C LEU A 30 -2.17 19.73 12.64
N LEU A 31 -1.00 19.65 11.97
CA LEU A 31 0.20 20.37 12.39
C LEU A 31 0.16 21.82 11.87
N ASP A 32 0.24 22.76 12.78
CA ASP A 32 0.10 24.22 12.48
C ASP A 32 1.19 24.80 11.55
N ASN A 33 2.27 24.06 11.31
CA ASN A 33 3.46 24.56 10.60
C ASN A 33 3.55 24.08 9.13
N TRP A 34 2.52 23.46 8.57
CA TRP A 34 2.58 22.96 7.21
C TRP A 34 2.21 24.04 6.19
N PRO A 35 3.13 24.36 5.23
CA PRO A 35 2.79 25.28 4.14
C PRO A 35 1.61 24.73 3.32
N SER A 36 0.73 25.62 2.86
CA SER A 36 -0.45 25.24 2.05
C SER A 36 -0.09 24.44 0.80
N HIS A 37 1.08 24.71 0.20
CA HIS A 37 1.60 23.95 -0.95
C HIS A 37 1.96 22.50 -0.56
N ALA A 38 2.56 22.27 0.60
CA ALA A 38 2.87 20.92 1.10
C ALA A 38 1.58 20.14 1.39
N MET A 39 0.57 20.79 1.97
CA MET A 39 -0.76 20.19 2.17
C MET A 39 -1.41 19.76 0.86
N PHE A 40 -1.33 20.59 -0.18
CA PHE A 40 -1.84 20.25 -1.51
C PHE A 40 -1.20 18.94 -2.04
N HIS A 41 0.14 18.84 -1.99
CA HIS A 41 0.84 17.62 -2.43
C HIS A 41 0.49 16.39 -1.58
N MET A 42 0.31 16.57 -0.28
CA MET A 42 -0.11 15.50 0.61
C MET A 42 -1.49 14.94 0.22
N PHE A 43 -2.48 15.82 -0.02
CA PHE A 43 -3.81 15.39 -0.44
C PHE A 43 -3.82 14.72 -1.82
N MET A 44 -3.02 15.24 -2.76
CA MET A 44 -2.83 14.56 -4.07
C MET A 44 -2.22 13.17 -3.90
N GLY A 45 -1.17 13.04 -3.07
CA GLY A 45 -0.54 11.77 -2.78
C GLY A 45 -1.51 10.78 -2.13
N LEU A 46 -2.25 11.21 -1.11
CA LEU A 46 -3.27 10.39 -0.46
C LEU A 46 -4.36 9.93 -1.44
N GLY A 47 -4.84 10.85 -2.29
CA GLY A 47 -5.82 10.51 -3.33
C GLY A 47 -5.31 9.44 -4.29
N GLY A 48 -4.06 9.56 -4.75
CA GLY A 48 -3.39 8.57 -5.59
C GLY A 48 -3.24 7.21 -4.89
N LEU A 49 -2.87 7.20 -3.62
CA LEU A 49 -2.76 5.97 -2.81
C LEU A 49 -4.12 5.28 -2.66
N LEU A 50 -5.16 6.02 -2.28
CA LEU A 50 -6.51 5.47 -2.10
C LEU A 50 -7.09 4.95 -3.42
N ALA A 51 -6.85 5.65 -4.54
CA ALA A 51 -7.24 5.19 -5.87
C ALA A 51 -6.52 3.88 -6.24
N THR A 52 -5.22 3.76 -5.91
CA THR A 52 -4.45 2.53 -6.15
C THR A 52 -4.97 1.36 -5.30
N TYR A 53 -5.29 1.59 -4.03
CA TYR A 53 -5.90 0.55 -3.18
C TYR A 53 -7.28 0.13 -3.68
N GLY A 54 -8.10 1.09 -4.14
CA GLY A 54 -9.38 0.80 -4.79
C GLY A 54 -9.21 -0.03 -6.07
N LEU A 55 -8.20 0.27 -6.88
CA LEU A 55 -7.85 -0.51 -8.07
C LEU A 55 -7.43 -1.94 -7.71
N ILE A 56 -6.60 -2.12 -6.68
CA ILE A 56 -6.19 -3.46 -6.21
C ILE A 56 -7.44 -4.27 -5.79
N LEU A 57 -8.37 -3.68 -5.05
CA LEU A 57 -9.62 -4.33 -4.66
C LEU A 57 -10.46 -4.72 -5.87
N PHE A 58 -10.63 -3.81 -6.82
CA PHE A 58 -11.34 -4.08 -8.07
C PHE A 58 -10.71 -5.22 -8.87
N LEU A 59 -9.39 -5.21 -9.02
CA LEU A 59 -8.66 -6.26 -9.73
C LEU A 59 -8.73 -7.61 -9.02
N ALA A 60 -8.67 -7.63 -7.67
CA ALA A 60 -8.74 -8.87 -6.90
C ALA A 60 -10.11 -9.54 -7.02
N TRP A 61 -11.20 -8.77 -6.91
CA TRP A 61 -12.57 -9.30 -6.93
C TRP A 61 -13.19 -9.41 -8.34
N GLY A 62 -12.67 -8.71 -9.29
CA GLY A 62 -13.06 -8.81 -10.70
C GLY A 62 -12.17 -9.80 -11.47
N PRO A 63 -11.16 -9.31 -12.20
CA PRO A 63 -10.35 -10.11 -13.12
C PRO A 63 -9.60 -11.26 -12.43
N LEU A 64 -8.90 -11.02 -11.30
CA LEU A 64 -8.13 -12.07 -10.61
C LEU A 64 -9.01 -13.21 -10.11
N LYS A 65 -10.19 -12.88 -9.54
CA LYS A 65 -11.17 -13.89 -9.12
C LYS A 65 -11.68 -14.73 -10.28
N ARG A 66 -11.72 -14.19 -11.50
CA ARG A 66 -12.04 -14.94 -12.73
C ARG A 66 -10.87 -15.73 -13.30
N GLY A 67 -9.68 -15.65 -12.71
CA GLY A 67 -8.48 -16.35 -13.15
C GLY A 67 -7.66 -15.60 -14.19
N GLU A 68 -7.91 -14.32 -14.40
CA GLU A 68 -7.19 -13.51 -15.40
C GLU A 68 -5.78 -13.18 -14.90
N ARG A 69 -4.76 -13.76 -15.53
CA ARG A 69 -3.35 -13.64 -15.12
C ARG A 69 -2.82 -12.20 -15.13
N TRP A 70 -3.27 -11.38 -16.07
CA TRP A 70 -2.82 -10.00 -16.14
C TRP A 70 -3.14 -9.19 -14.86
N ALA A 71 -4.27 -9.50 -14.21
CA ALA A 71 -4.63 -8.86 -12.95
C ALA A 71 -3.68 -9.22 -11.81
N TRP A 72 -3.12 -10.43 -11.82
CA TRP A 72 -2.08 -10.85 -10.89
C TRP A 72 -0.83 -9.96 -11.01
N TYR A 73 -0.35 -9.73 -12.25
CA TYR A 73 0.78 -8.84 -12.50
C TYR A 73 0.46 -7.38 -12.16
N ALA A 74 -0.73 -6.92 -12.51
CA ALA A 74 -1.16 -5.54 -12.22
C ALA A 74 -1.23 -5.25 -10.72
N ILE A 75 -1.76 -6.18 -9.90
CA ILE A 75 -1.78 -6.06 -8.45
C ILE A 75 -0.35 -6.06 -7.89
N GLY A 76 0.50 -6.99 -8.35
CA GLY A 76 1.90 -7.06 -7.92
C GLY A 76 2.66 -5.77 -8.24
N PHE A 77 2.49 -5.24 -9.44
CA PHE A 77 3.08 -3.96 -9.85
C PHE A 77 2.57 -2.80 -8.98
N ALA A 78 1.24 -2.67 -8.80
CA ALA A 78 0.65 -1.59 -8.01
C ALA A 78 1.12 -1.61 -6.55
N ALA A 79 1.14 -2.79 -5.90
CA ALA A 79 1.63 -2.94 -4.54
C ALA A 79 3.12 -2.61 -4.42
N SER A 80 3.93 -3.04 -5.40
CA SER A 80 5.38 -2.74 -5.43
C SER A 80 5.64 -1.25 -5.64
N MET A 81 4.88 -0.57 -6.50
CA MET A 81 5.04 0.86 -6.74
C MET A 81 4.67 1.69 -5.50
N VAL A 82 3.57 1.36 -4.83
CA VAL A 82 3.15 2.08 -3.62
C VAL A 82 4.16 1.86 -2.48
N HIS A 83 4.35 0.62 -2.07
CA HIS A 83 5.14 0.33 -0.86
C HIS A 83 6.65 0.32 -1.12
N GLY A 84 7.08 -0.11 -2.30
CA GLY A 84 8.47 0.03 -2.74
C GLY A 84 8.86 1.50 -2.93
N GLY A 85 7.97 2.31 -3.47
CA GLY A 85 8.14 3.76 -3.60
C GLY A 85 8.35 4.46 -2.25
N GLN A 86 7.62 4.04 -1.22
CA GLN A 86 7.82 4.54 0.15
C GLN A 86 9.23 4.23 0.68
N LEU A 87 9.74 3.01 0.46
CA LEU A 87 11.11 2.63 0.86
C LEU A 87 12.17 3.41 0.06
N ILE A 88 11.96 3.58 -1.24
CA ILE A 88 12.87 4.36 -2.10
C ILE A 88 12.87 5.83 -1.67
N SER A 89 11.70 6.37 -1.33
CA SER A 89 11.58 7.74 -0.83
C SER A 89 12.40 7.95 0.45
N ASP A 90 12.40 6.98 1.38
CA ASP A 90 13.22 7.05 2.59
C ASP A 90 14.71 7.14 2.29
N VAL A 91 15.20 6.41 1.28
CA VAL A 91 16.59 6.47 0.84
C VAL A 91 16.92 7.82 0.18
N ILE A 92 16.04 8.30 -0.70
CA ILE A 92 16.26 9.56 -1.45
C ILE A 92 16.22 10.77 -0.50
N THR A 93 15.39 10.73 0.52
CA THR A 93 15.21 11.82 1.50
C THR A 93 16.15 11.70 2.71
N ASP A 94 17.21 10.90 2.62
CA ASP A 94 18.18 10.65 3.68
C ASP A 94 17.53 10.22 5.00
N GLY A 95 16.63 9.27 4.89
CA GLY A 95 15.93 8.71 6.05
C GLY A 95 14.69 9.50 6.46
N GLY A 96 13.95 10.05 5.50
CA GLY A 96 12.73 10.81 5.77
C GLY A 96 11.70 10.06 6.62
N LEU A 97 11.54 8.74 6.45
CA LEU A 97 10.69 7.91 7.31
C LEU A 97 11.34 7.66 8.67
N ARG A 98 12.66 7.46 8.71
CA ARG A 98 13.40 7.15 9.94
C ARG A 98 13.55 8.37 10.85
N ASN A 99 13.65 9.56 10.26
CA ASN A 99 13.90 10.82 10.95
C ASN A 99 12.60 11.58 11.27
N GLN A 100 11.44 11.07 10.88
CA GLN A 100 10.16 11.69 11.27
C GLN A 100 9.98 11.61 12.79
N GLU A 101 9.72 12.75 13.40
CA GLU A 101 9.15 12.76 14.75
C GLU A 101 7.88 11.92 14.76
N ALA A 102 7.84 10.95 15.66
CA ALA A 102 6.83 9.90 15.66
C ALA A 102 5.44 10.44 15.95
N ILE A 103 4.68 10.82 14.90
CA ILE A 103 3.26 11.12 15.03
C ILE A 103 2.44 9.82 15.24
N VAL A 104 2.87 8.71 14.64
CA VAL A 104 2.15 7.43 14.68
C VAL A 104 3.05 6.29 15.17
N ALA A 105 4.31 6.23 14.72
CA ALA A 105 5.28 5.20 15.08
C ALA A 105 6.71 5.66 14.76
N SER A 106 7.72 5.00 15.37
CA SER A 106 9.13 5.25 15.01
C SER A 106 9.40 4.82 13.55
N GLY A 107 10.34 5.48 12.89
CA GLY A 107 10.68 5.19 11.47
C GLY A 107 11.10 3.75 11.22
N SER A 108 11.80 3.09 12.17
CA SER A 108 12.15 1.67 12.06
C SER A 108 10.93 0.76 12.08
N VAL A 109 9.90 1.09 12.87
CA VAL A 109 8.61 0.37 12.89
C VAL A 109 7.88 0.57 11.57
N LEU A 110 7.88 1.79 11.01
CA LEU A 110 7.24 2.07 9.72
C LEU A 110 7.91 1.29 8.59
N ILE A 111 9.24 1.26 8.51
CA ILE A 111 9.97 0.46 7.52
C ILE A 111 9.65 -1.03 7.67
N GLY A 112 9.67 -1.54 8.90
CA GLY A 112 9.31 -2.93 9.17
C GLY A 112 7.87 -3.25 8.74
N ALA A 113 6.93 -2.35 8.96
CA ALA A 113 5.54 -2.48 8.52
C ALA A 113 5.42 -2.52 6.99
N ILE A 114 6.11 -1.61 6.27
CA ILE A 114 6.11 -1.58 4.80
C ILE A 114 6.67 -2.88 4.22
N VAL A 115 7.80 -3.38 4.74
CA VAL A 115 8.38 -4.65 4.33
C VAL A 115 7.41 -5.82 4.61
N GLY A 116 6.79 -5.83 5.80
CA GLY A 116 5.78 -6.82 6.17
C GLY A 116 4.57 -6.81 5.22
N ILE A 117 4.09 -5.63 4.83
CA ILE A 117 2.99 -5.47 3.87
C ILE A 117 3.37 -6.03 2.50
N LEU A 118 4.57 -5.72 1.98
CA LEU A 118 5.07 -6.27 0.71
C LEU A 118 5.16 -7.80 0.74
N LEU A 119 5.64 -8.38 1.84
CA LEU A 119 5.67 -9.84 2.03
C LEU A 119 4.26 -10.43 2.02
N LEU A 120 3.31 -9.82 2.69
CA LEU A 120 1.92 -10.27 2.71
C LEU A 120 1.25 -10.16 1.34
N TYR A 121 1.50 -9.10 0.55
CA TYR A 121 1.06 -9.03 -0.85
C TYR A 121 1.66 -10.17 -1.67
N SER A 122 2.95 -10.44 -1.52
CA SER A 122 3.63 -11.54 -2.21
C SER A 122 3.03 -12.91 -1.86
N ILE A 123 2.70 -13.15 -0.59
CA ILE A 123 2.01 -14.36 -0.13
C ILE A 123 0.60 -14.44 -0.73
N GLY A 124 -0.17 -13.35 -0.68
CA GLY A 124 -1.52 -13.30 -1.27
C GLY A 124 -1.51 -13.63 -2.76
N LEU A 125 -0.57 -13.06 -3.51
CA LEU A 125 -0.36 -13.33 -4.92
C LEU A 125 0.08 -14.79 -5.17
N ALA A 126 1.04 -15.30 -4.42
CA ALA A 126 1.50 -16.69 -4.55
C ALA A 126 0.36 -17.70 -4.32
N LEU A 127 -0.52 -17.44 -3.35
CA LEU A 127 -1.67 -18.29 -3.07
C LEU A 127 -2.75 -18.24 -4.17
N THR A 128 -2.77 -17.19 -4.98
CA THR A 128 -3.71 -17.06 -6.12
C THR A 128 -3.12 -17.52 -7.45
N TRP A 129 -1.80 -17.74 -7.55
CA TRP A 129 -1.11 -18.09 -8.80
C TRP A 129 -1.69 -19.30 -9.52
N SER A 130 -1.92 -20.40 -8.80
CA SER A 130 -2.48 -21.61 -9.40
C SER A 130 -3.89 -21.45 -9.96
N HIS A 131 -4.61 -20.40 -9.56
CA HIS A 131 -5.94 -20.09 -10.07
C HIS A 131 -5.87 -19.38 -11.44
N THR A 132 -4.80 -18.66 -11.73
CA THR A 132 -4.62 -17.90 -12.97
C THR A 132 -3.99 -18.75 -14.11
N ASN A 133 -3.65 -19.99 -13.84
CA ASN A 133 -3.02 -20.92 -14.79
C ASN A 133 -4.02 -21.89 -15.47
N LYS A 134 -5.31 -21.63 -15.32
CA LYS A 134 -6.38 -22.39 -15.98
C LYS A 134 -6.82 -21.65 -17.21
#